data_60475268dd3dbc2b9f52d0799a242cda
#
_entry.id   60475268dd3dbc2b9f52d0799a242cda
#
_cell.length_a   1.000
_cell.length_b   1.000
_cell.length_c   1.000
_cell.angle_alpha   90.00
_cell.angle_beta   90.00
_cell.angle_gamma   90.00
#
_symmetry.space_group_name_H-M   'P 1'
#
loop_
_entity.id
_entity.type
_entity.pdbx_description
1 polymer ?
#
loop_
_entity_poly.entity_id
_entity_poly.type
_entity_poly.pdbx_seq_one_letter_code
_entity_poly.pdbx_strand_id
1 'polypeptide(L)'
;MIKLLKKMGKREVLMAVLCTILVLGQVYFDLTLPDYMTDLTMMLNTAGSETSDILNVGLKMLGCTLASAALAIGCGYLSAKTASGFSYTIREKLFNHVMDMGSEEMQDFSIPSLITRTTNDITQIQMIISMGLQMIIKSPIMAVWAVIKILGKSWQLSAVTAAFVVVICVFVLAVMATCIPRFRIVQKLTDKINRVARENLTGINVVHAFNAEKYQNDKFDVPSKDMMNTQLKNQRMFALMMPVMNIGMNGLTLAIYWLGAVLIQQVALTAVQDRITLFSNVVVFSTYATYVVMSFMMLVMIFMMLPAAQVSAERINEVLERDVNIKEGSVSEGREQGTVEFKNVSFRYPHASEDELSNISFKINKGQTLAIIGATGSGKTTLISLIPRFYDATEGEVLVDGVNVKNYKFDTLYDKLGYVTQKAVLFAGSIRENVFFGESAAPETDEELKNAIELSQAEEFVDKLPDGTEHMISQMGRNVSGGQKQRLSIARALSRKPEILVFDDSFSALDYKTDAKLREGLNEKLGDTTKIIVAQRISTIRHADKIIVLDRGEAVGMGTHEELMKNCDVYKEIALSQLSAAELA
;
A
#
# COMPACT_ATOMS: atom_id res chain seq x y z
N MET A 1 13.32 1.35 -8.46
CA MET A 1 12.62 1.79 -9.67
C MET A 1 12.81 0.82 -10.85
N ILE A 2 14.02 0.54 -11.34
CA ILE A 2 14.27 -0.33 -12.51
C ILE A 2 13.68 -1.74 -12.34
N LYS A 3 13.81 -2.34 -11.16
CA LYS A 3 13.21 -3.65 -10.85
C LYS A 3 11.69 -3.64 -11.04
N LEU A 4 11.03 -2.57 -10.60
CA LEU A 4 9.59 -2.42 -10.73
C LEU A 4 9.17 -2.25 -12.20
N LEU A 5 9.91 -1.45 -12.98
CA LEU A 5 9.65 -1.26 -14.40
C LEU A 5 9.80 -2.55 -15.23
N LYS A 6 10.68 -3.47 -14.82
CA LYS A 6 10.79 -4.80 -15.44
C LYS A 6 9.52 -5.66 -15.31
N LYS A 7 8.62 -5.32 -14.37
CA LYS A 7 7.33 -5.98 -14.19
C LYS A 7 6.24 -5.44 -15.13
N MET A 8 6.57 -4.50 -16.04
CA MET A 8 5.64 -4.00 -17.07
C MET A 8 5.25 -5.11 -18.04
N GLY A 9 3.98 -5.17 -18.38
CA GLY A 9 3.44 -6.10 -19.37
C GLY A 9 3.89 -5.73 -20.79
N LYS A 10 3.81 -6.68 -21.71
CA LYS A 10 4.19 -6.47 -23.13
C LYS A 10 3.39 -5.34 -23.78
N ARG A 11 2.13 -5.16 -23.38
CA ARG A 11 1.24 -4.11 -23.90
C ARG A 11 1.68 -2.72 -23.45
N GLU A 12 2.03 -2.56 -22.18
CA GLU A 12 2.52 -1.31 -21.61
C GLU A 12 3.87 -0.91 -22.23
N VAL A 13 4.76 -1.88 -22.44
CA VAL A 13 6.04 -1.65 -23.12
C VAL A 13 5.82 -1.18 -24.57
N LEU A 14 4.90 -1.82 -25.31
CA LEU A 14 4.57 -1.40 -26.68
C LEU A 14 4.02 0.03 -26.72
N MET A 15 3.11 0.37 -25.78
CA MET A 15 2.55 1.72 -25.68
C MET A 15 3.62 2.76 -25.31
N ALA A 16 4.58 2.42 -24.45
CA ALA A 16 5.71 3.29 -24.11
C ALA A 16 6.64 3.54 -25.32
N VAL A 17 6.89 2.51 -26.13
CA VAL A 17 7.66 2.65 -27.39
C VAL A 17 6.92 3.54 -28.39
N LEU A 18 5.61 3.34 -28.57
CA LEU A 18 4.79 4.20 -29.42
C LEU A 18 4.79 5.65 -28.92
N CYS A 19 4.68 5.87 -27.61
CA CYS A 19 4.79 7.19 -27.00
C CYS A 19 6.15 7.85 -27.34
N THR A 20 7.24 7.09 -27.27
CA THR A 20 8.59 7.57 -27.66
C THR A 20 8.63 8.02 -29.11
N ILE A 21 8.03 7.26 -30.01
CA ILE A 21 7.98 7.61 -31.46
C ILE A 21 7.17 8.90 -31.65
N LEU A 22 6.03 9.05 -30.97
CA LEU A 22 5.22 10.27 -31.03
C LEU A 22 5.98 11.50 -30.50
N VAL A 23 6.75 11.34 -29.41
CA VAL A 23 7.60 12.41 -28.86
C VAL A 23 8.68 12.80 -29.86
N LEU A 24 9.34 11.84 -30.54
CA LEU A 24 10.31 12.12 -31.57
C LEU A 24 9.71 12.94 -32.72
N GLY A 25 8.53 12.53 -33.19
CA GLY A 25 7.79 13.27 -34.21
C GLY A 25 7.39 14.68 -33.75
N GLN A 26 6.92 14.81 -32.49
CA GLN A 26 6.59 16.11 -31.90
C GLN A 26 7.83 17.04 -31.89
N VAL A 27 8.97 16.56 -31.38
CA VAL A 27 10.21 17.36 -31.32
C VAL A 27 10.69 17.76 -32.73
N TYR A 28 10.51 16.87 -33.71
CA TYR A 28 10.83 17.19 -35.10
C TYR A 28 10.02 18.39 -35.61
N PHE A 29 8.70 18.38 -35.44
CA PHE A 29 7.84 19.50 -35.84
C PHE A 29 8.08 20.78 -35.03
N ASP A 30 8.28 20.66 -33.71
CA ASP A 30 8.59 21.79 -32.82
C ASP A 30 9.89 22.51 -33.29
N LEU A 31 10.93 21.75 -33.70
CA LEU A 31 12.23 22.29 -34.16
C LEU A 31 12.26 22.66 -35.63
N THR A 32 11.30 22.25 -36.45
CA THR A 32 11.17 22.66 -37.84
C THR A 32 10.43 23.99 -37.96
N LEU A 33 9.56 24.32 -37.02
CA LEU A 33 8.80 25.57 -37.02
C LEU A 33 9.68 26.83 -37.07
N PRO A 34 10.78 26.96 -36.27
CA PRO A 34 11.71 28.09 -36.38
C PRO A 34 12.43 28.19 -37.74
N ASP A 35 12.69 27.08 -38.43
CA ASP A 35 13.30 27.13 -39.75
C ASP A 35 12.37 27.81 -40.78
N TYR A 36 11.06 27.51 -40.74
CA TYR A 36 10.06 28.23 -41.56
C TYR A 36 9.94 29.72 -41.18
N MET A 37 10.21 30.10 -39.93
CA MET A 37 10.32 31.52 -39.53
C MET A 37 11.48 32.21 -40.25
N THR A 38 12.59 31.50 -40.46
CA THR A 38 13.72 32.01 -41.30
C THR A 38 13.25 32.33 -42.71
N ASP A 39 12.59 31.36 -43.35
CA ASP A 39 12.10 31.50 -44.72
C ASP A 39 11.11 32.66 -44.83
N LEU A 40 10.16 32.76 -43.91
CA LEU A 40 9.17 33.84 -43.84
C LEU A 40 9.85 35.21 -43.68
N THR A 41 10.83 35.32 -42.75
CA THR A 41 11.54 36.58 -42.50
C THR A 41 12.37 37.00 -43.74
N MET A 42 12.98 36.05 -44.44
CA MET A 42 13.71 36.36 -45.69
C MET A 42 12.74 36.85 -46.77
N MET A 43 11.61 36.17 -46.98
CA MET A 43 10.62 36.55 -47.99
C MET A 43 10.03 37.96 -47.73
N LEU A 44 9.75 38.31 -46.48
CA LEU A 44 9.22 39.63 -46.10
C LEU A 44 10.22 40.75 -46.36
N ASN A 45 11.53 40.47 -46.37
CA ASN A 45 12.59 41.49 -46.59
C ASN A 45 13.14 41.48 -48.00
N THR A 46 12.69 40.55 -48.88
CA THR A 46 13.14 40.47 -50.28
C THR A 46 12.15 41.16 -51.20
N ALA A 47 12.59 42.15 -51.94
CA ALA A 47 11.73 42.86 -52.91
C ALA A 47 11.28 41.90 -54.04
N GLY A 48 9.94 41.83 -54.25
CA GLY A 48 9.36 40.96 -55.29
C GLY A 48 8.76 39.64 -54.79
N SER A 49 8.70 39.40 -53.49
CA SER A 49 7.99 38.24 -52.91
C SER A 49 6.47 38.37 -53.14
N GLU A 50 5.86 37.35 -53.70
CA GLU A 50 4.42 37.29 -53.88
C GLU A 50 3.69 36.98 -52.56
N THR A 51 2.52 37.58 -52.35
CA THR A 51 1.68 37.30 -51.16
C THR A 51 1.30 35.81 -51.07
N SER A 52 1.21 35.13 -52.22
CA SER A 52 0.95 33.70 -52.32
C SER A 52 2.05 32.85 -51.67
N ASP A 53 3.33 33.21 -51.81
CA ASP A 53 4.47 32.49 -51.24
C ASP A 53 4.51 32.65 -49.71
N ILE A 54 4.28 33.85 -49.23
CA ILE A 54 4.15 34.16 -47.78
C ILE A 54 3.04 33.33 -47.16
N LEU A 55 1.88 33.28 -47.84
CA LEU A 55 0.71 32.51 -47.36
C LEU A 55 1.00 31.00 -47.35
N ASN A 56 1.74 30.50 -48.33
CA ASN A 56 2.16 29.10 -48.42
C ASN A 56 3.09 28.69 -47.25
N VAL A 57 4.07 29.53 -46.90
CA VAL A 57 4.93 29.28 -45.73
C VAL A 57 4.13 29.34 -44.45
N GLY A 58 3.23 30.33 -44.32
CA GLY A 58 2.31 30.41 -43.18
C GLY A 58 1.43 29.17 -43.03
N LEU A 59 0.93 28.59 -44.13
CA LEU A 59 0.14 27.37 -44.13
C LEU A 59 0.97 26.14 -43.68
N LYS A 60 2.25 26.05 -44.13
CA LYS A 60 3.19 25.01 -43.68
C LYS A 60 3.46 25.12 -42.16
N MET A 61 3.67 26.33 -41.64
CA MET A 61 3.83 26.58 -40.22
C MET A 61 2.59 26.14 -39.42
N LEU A 62 1.39 26.48 -39.90
CA LEU A 62 0.14 26.05 -39.31
C LEU A 62 0.01 24.52 -39.30
N GLY A 63 0.35 23.87 -40.43
CA GLY A 63 0.39 22.42 -40.57
C GLY A 63 1.34 21.76 -39.56
N CYS A 64 2.57 22.28 -39.43
CA CYS A 64 3.54 21.80 -38.41
C CYS A 64 3.02 21.95 -36.98
N THR A 65 2.40 23.08 -36.67
CA THR A 65 1.85 23.31 -35.33
C THR A 65 0.69 22.36 -35.02
N LEU A 66 -0.22 22.15 -35.96
CA LEU A 66 -1.32 21.19 -35.82
C LEU A 66 -0.82 19.76 -35.71
N ALA A 67 0.19 19.38 -36.50
CA ALA A 67 0.83 18.06 -36.42
C ALA A 67 1.50 17.85 -35.05
N SER A 68 2.27 18.84 -34.57
CA SER A 68 2.89 18.79 -33.24
C SER A 68 1.82 18.65 -32.12
N ALA A 69 0.73 19.43 -32.19
CA ALA A 69 -0.36 19.35 -31.25
C ALA A 69 -1.05 17.98 -31.24
N ALA A 70 -1.33 17.43 -32.42
CA ALA A 70 -1.93 16.09 -32.55
C ALA A 70 -1.02 15.00 -31.95
N LEU A 71 0.30 15.06 -32.21
CA LEU A 71 1.27 14.13 -31.62
C LEU A 71 1.39 14.31 -30.12
N ALA A 72 1.32 15.53 -29.60
CA ALA A 72 1.33 15.82 -28.16
C ALA A 72 0.11 15.22 -27.47
N ILE A 73 -1.10 15.37 -28.06
CA ILE A 73 -2.34 14.78 -27.54
C ILE A 73 -2.24 13.24 -27.55
N GLY A 74 -1.76 12.65 -28.66
CA GLY A 74 -1.55 11.20 -28.78
C GLY A 74 -0.55 10.67 -27.74
N CYS A 75 0.56 11.37 -27.54
CA CYS A 75 1.56 11.06 -26.53
C CYS A 75 0.95 11.13 -25.11
N GLY A 76 0.21 12.20 -24.80
CA GLY A 76 -0.47 12.37 -23.51
C GLY A 76 -1.44 11.23 -23.22
N TYR A 77 -2.27 10.85 -24.21
CA TYR A 77 -3.19 9.72 -24.09
C TYR A 77 -2.49 8.38 -23.85
N LEU A 78 -1.47 8.06 -24.66
CA LEU A 78 -0.71 6.81 -24.52
C LEU A 78 0.06 6.75 -23.19
N SER A 79 0.66 7.85 -22.78
CA SER A 79 1.38 7.97 -21.51
C SER A 79 0.45 7.74 -20.31
N ALA A 80 -0.72 8.40 -20.29
CA ALA A 80 -1.71 8.20 -19.25
C ALA A 80 -2.22 6.76 -19.21
N LYS A 81 -2.52 6.16 -20.36
CA LYS A 81 -2.98 4.77 -20.48
C LYS A 81 -1.92 3.77 -20.03
N THR A 82 -0.65 3.99 -20.38
CA THR A 82 0.48 3.16 -19.94
C THR A 82 0.66 3.25 -18.43
N ALA A 83 0.66 4.47 -17.88
CA ALA A 83 0.83 4.68 -16.45
C ALA A 83 -0.31 4.06 -15.62
N SER A 84 -1.56 4.23 -16.07
CA SER A 84 -2.73 3.67 -15.40
C SER A 84 -2.77 2.14 -15.49
N GLY A 85 -2.47 1.56 -16.67
CA GLY A 85 -2.42 0.11 -16.85
C GLY A 85 -1.33 -0.53 -15.98
N PHE A 86 -0.14 0.05 -15.96
CA PHE A 86 0.94 -0.41 -15.10
C PHE A 86 0.58 -0.32 -13.61
N SER A 87 -0.03 0.80 -13.18
CA SER A 87 -0.46 0.97 -11.79
C SER A 87 -1.53 -0.03 -11.37
N TYR A 88 -2.46 -0.35 -12.27
CA TYR A 88 -3.44 -1.41 -12.06
C TYR A 88 -2.75 -2.76 -11.83
N THR A 89 -1.85 -3.16 -12.74
CA THR A 89 -1.12 -4.43 -12.63
C THR A 89 -0.28 -4.54 -11.34
N ILE A 90 0.38 -3.44 -10.94
CA ILE A 90 1.17 -3.44 -9.69
C ILE A 90 0.26 -3.51 -8.47
N ARG A 91 -0.87 -2.80 -8.48
CA ARG A 91 -1.85 -2.85 -7.36
C ARG A 91 -2.45 -4.23 -7.19
N GLU A 92 -2.84 -4.87 -8.28
CA GLU A 92 -3.35 -6.23 -8.31
C GLU A 92 -2.31 -7.22 -7.74
N LYS A 93 -1.08 -7.19 -8.26
CA LYS A 93 0.00 -8.07 -7.78
C LYS A 93 0.34 -7.83 -6.31
N LEU A 94 0.39 -6.57 -5.90
CA LEU A 94 0.70 -6.22 -4.52
C LEU A 94 -0.42 -6.67 -3.56
N PHE A 95 -1.68 -6.46 -3.95
CA PHE A 95 -2.84 -6.87 -3.16
C PHE A 95 -2.89 -8.40 -3.03
N ASN A 96 -2.78 -9.13 -4.13
CA ASN A 96 -2.79 -10.59 -4.11
C ASN A 96 -1.64 -11.13 -3.26
N HIS A 97 -0.43 -10.58 -3.44
CA HIS A 97 0.72 -11.02 -2.64
C HIS A 97 0.55 -10.76 -1.13
N VAL A 98 -0.07 -9.63 -0.75
CA VAL A 98 -0.41 -9.35 0.67
C VAL A 98 -1.47 -10.33 1.18
N MET A 99 -2.44 -10.73 0.35
CA MET A 99 -3.43 -11.74 0.74
C MET A 99 -2.84 -13.14 0.89
N ASP A 100 -1.77 -13.45 0.14
CA ASP A 100 -1.05 -14.73 0.24
C ASP A 100 -0.09 -14.77 1.46
N MET A 101 0.22 -13.63 2.07
CA MET A 101 1.10 -13.55 3.25
C MET A 101 0.46 -14.20 4.47
N GLY A 102 1.24 -15.01 5.18
CA GLY A 102 0.86 -15.55 6.48
C GLY A 102 0.96 -14.53 7.62
N SER A 103 0.59 -14.99 8.81
CA SER A 103 0.67 -14.15 10.02
C SER A 103 2.09 -13.72 10.37
N GLU A 104 3.08 -14.50 9.97
CA GLU A 104 4.50 -14.20 10.18
C GLU A 104 4.92 -12.97 9.37
N GLU A 105 4.71 -13.00 8.05
CA GLU A 105 5.10 -11.92 7.16
C GLU A 105 4.31 -10.63 7.43
N MET A 106 3.05 -10.77 7.83
CA MET A 106 2.21 -9.62 8.20
C MET A 106 2.72 -8.86 9.43
N GLN A 107 3.50 -9.49 10.31
CA GLN A 107 4.13 -8.82 11.46
C GLN A 107 5.28 -7.89 11.06
N ASP A 108 5.96 -8.16 9.95
CA ASP A 108 7.03 -7.30 9.43
C ASP A 108 6.50 -5.96 8.90
N PHE A 109 5.22 -5.91 8.57
CA PHE A 109 4.57 -4.72 8.01
C PHE A 109 3.41 -4.24 8.87
N SER A 110 3.37 -2.95 9.17
CA SER A 110 2.17 -2.38 9.79
C SER A 110 1.03 -2.22 8.75
N ILE A 111 -0.21 -2.49 9.14
CA ILE A 111 -1.40 -2.31 8.28
C ILE A 111 -1.45 -0.91 7.63
N PRO A 112 -1.23 0.21 8.36
CA PRO A 112 -1.19 1.53 7.74
C PRO A 112 -0.09 1.68 6.66
N SER A 113 1.05 1.00 6.84
CA SER A 113 2.14 0.99 5.85
C SER A 113 1.72 0.25 4.58
N LEU A 114 1.08 -0.92 4.69
CA LEU A 114 0.57 -1.68 3.55
C LEU A 114 -0.50 -0.89 2.78
N ILE A 115 -1.42 -0.21 3.49
CA ILE A 115 -2.41 0.66 2.86
C ILE A 115 -1.73 1.78 2.07
N THR A 116 -0.71 2.44 2.64
CA THR A 116 0.02 3.50 1.95
C THR A 116 0.76 2.98 0.71
N ARG A 117 1.35 1.78 0.78
CA ARG A 117 2.06 1.13 -0.34
C ARG A 117 1.12 0.75 -1.48
N THR A 118 -0.10 0.28 -1.16
CA THR A 118 -1.12 -0.08 -2.17
C THR A 118 -1.84 1.11 -2.79
N THR A 119 -1.79 2.28 -2.16
CA THR A 119 -2.49 3.49 -2.60
C THR A 119 -1.51 4.59 -3.04
N ASN A 120 -0.95 5.33 -2.10
CA ASN A 120 -0.16 6.54 -2.37
C ASN A 120 1.15 6.24 -3.10
N ASP A 121 1.89 5.19 -2.70
CA ASP A 121 3.16 4.85 -3.33
C ASP A 121 2.96 4.44 -4.80
N ILE A 122 1.90 3.69 -5.12
CA ILE A 122 1.55 3.35 -6.51
C ILE A 122 1.14 4.61 -7.29
N THR A 123 0.41 5.54 -6.67
CA THR A 123 0.04 6.81 -7.32
C THR A 123 1.27 7.67 -7.65
N GLN A 124 2.28 7.69 -6.78
CA GLN A 124 3.57 8.34 -7.06
C GLN A 124 4.28 7.69 -8.26
N ILE A 125 4.31 6.38 -8.34
CA ILE A 125 4.87 5.66 -9.49
C ILE A 125 4.10 5.97 -10.77
N GLN A 126 2.77 5.98 -10.71
CA GLN A 126 1.90 6.34 -11.84
C GLN A 126 2.22 7.74 -12.37
N MET A 127 2.36 8.72 -11.47
CA MET A 127 2.68 10.11 -11.83
C MET A 127 4.03 10.21 -12.53
N ILE A 128 5.06 9.55 -11.99
CA ILE A 128 6.41 9.54 -12.59
C ILE A 128 6.43 8.85 -13.95
N ILE A 129 5.70 7.76 -14.14
CA ILE A 129 5.62 7.09 -15.45
C ILE A 129 4.90 7.99 -16.46
N SER A 130 3.76 8.58 -16.07
CA SER A 130 2.97 9.44 -16.95
C SER A 130 3.76 10.69 -17.39
N MET A 131 4.37 11.40 -16.45
CA MET A 131 5.19 12.58 -16.76
C MET A 131 6.53 12.19 -17.37
N GLY A 132 7.13 11.09 -16.90
CA GLY A 132 8.41 10.62 -17.35
C GLY A 132 8.43 10.25 -18.83
N LEU A 133 7.44 9.53 -19.31
CA LEU A 133 7.32 9.16 -20.74
C LEU A 133 7.24 10.40 -21.66
N GLN A 134 6.66 11.49 -21.15
CA GLN A 134 6.58 12.73 -21.92
C GLN A 134 7.86 13.57 -21.78
N MET A 135 8.32 13.82 -20.55
CA MET A 135 9.37 14.79 -20.27
C MET A 135 10.78 14.21 -20.31
N ILE A 136 11.01 12.99 -19.77
CA ILE A 136 12.34 12.34 -19.72
C ILE A 136 12.86 12.05 -21.13
N ILE A 137 11.96 11.71 -22.06
CA ILE A 137 12.30 11.42 -23.44
C ILE A 137 12.42 12.72 -24.23
N LYS A 138 11.45 13.64 -24.10
CA LYS A 138 11.40 14.89 -24.87
C LYS A 138 12.58 15.81 -24.56
N SER A 139 12.92 16.00 -23.27
CA SER A 139 13.91 17.02 -22.86
C SER A 139 15.31 16.76 -23.39
N PRO A 140 15.94 15.56 -23.28
CA PRO A 140 17.27 15.34 -23.82
C PRO A 140 17.31 15.46 -25.34
N ILE A 141 16.28 14.93 -26.03
CA ILE A 141 16.21 14.93 -27.49
C ILE A 141 16.10 16.38 -27.99
N MET A 142 15.20 17.16 -27.37
CA MET A 142 15.00 18.57 -27.71
C MET A 142 16.25 19.40 -27.42
N ALA A 143 16.94 19.18 -26.29
CA ALA A 143 18.17 19.85 -25.94
C ALA A 143 19.29 19.57 -26.97
N VAL A 144 19.55 18.28 -27.25
CA VAL A 144 20.60 17.86 -28.16
C VAL A 144 20.33 18.39 -29.60
N TRP A 145 19.11 18.23 -30.05
CA TRP A 145 18.76 18.65 -31.43
C TRP A 145 18.75 20.16 -31.57
N ALA A 146 18.24 20.92 -30.58
CA ALA A 146 18.31 22.38 -30.57
C ALA A 146 19.78 22.87 -30.52
N VAL A 147 20.66 22.24 -29.73
CA VAL A 147 22.10 22.56 -29.71
C VAL A 147 22.75 22.32 -31.08
N ILE A 148 22.45 21.20 -31.76
CA ILE A 148 22.96 20.92 -33.12
C ILE A 148 22.52 22.02 -34.10
N LYS A 149 21.26 22.47 -34.04
CA LYS A 149 20.72 23.54 -34.87
C LYS A 149 21.41 24.90 -34.59
N ILE A 150 21.77 25.17 -33.35
CA ILE A 150 22.45 26.39 -32.90
C ILE A 150 23.91 26.42 -33.43
N LEU A 151 24.67 25.33 -33.23
CA LEU A 151 26.10 25.25 -33.60
C LEU A 151 26.33 25.49 -35.08
N GLY A 152 25.37 25.13 -35.96
CA GLY A 152 25.44 25.36 -37.39
C GLY A 152 25.25 26.81 -37.86
N LYS A 153 24.79 27.75 -36.97
CA LYS A 153 24.43 29.11 -37.38
C LYS A 153 25.48 30.18 -36.97
N SER A 154 25.92 30.23 -35.70
CA SER A 154 26.90 31.20 -35.23
C SER A 154 27.58 30.71 -33.93
N TRP A 155 28.93 30.68 -33.93
CA TRP A 155 29.68 30.27 -32.76
C TRP A 155 29.60 31.29 -31.61
N GLN A 156 29.52 32.61 -31.94
CA GLN A 156 29.45 33.67 -30.95
C GLN A 156 28.15 33.61 -30.16
N LEU A 157 27.01 33.46 -30.85
CA LEU A 157 25.69 33.31 -30.24
C LEU A 157 25.58 32.01 -29.45
N SER A 158 26.20 30.93 -29.95
CA SER A 158 26.26 29.65 -29.25
C SER A 158 27.03 29.74 -27.93
N ALA A 159 28.15 30.47 -27.92
CA ALA A 159 28.93 30.71 -26.72
C ALA A 159 28.16 31.48 -25.64
N VAL A 160 27.40 32.51 -26.05
CA VAL A 160 26.49 33.26 -25.14
C VAL A 160 25.42 32.34 -24.57
N THR A 161 24.77 31.53 -25.41
CA THR A 161 23.75 30.57 -24.95
C THR A 161 24.33 29.57 -23.95
N ALA A 162 25.51 29.02 -24.26
CA ALA A 162 26.20 28.09 -23.35
C ALA A 162 26.52 28.75 -22.01
N ALA A 163 27.00 30.00 -21.99
CA ALA A 163 27.26 30.75 -20.77
C ALA A 163 26.00 30.91 -19.90
N PHE A 164 24.87 31.31 -20.50
CA PHE A 164 23.59 31.43 -19.79
C PHE A 164 23.09 30.08 -19.27
N VAL A 165 23.18 29.01 -20.05
CA VAL A 165 22.82 27.65 -19.61
C VAL A 165 23.66 27.23 -18.42
N VAL A 166 24.98 27.45 -18.45
CA VAL A 166 25.88 27.14 -17.32
C VAL A 166 25.48 27.94 -16.07
N VAL A 167 25.22 29.24 -16.21
CA VAL A 167 24.77 30.09 -15.07
C VAL A 167 23.46 29.58 -14.48
N ILE A 168 22.48 29.24 -15.31
CA ILE A 168 21.20 28.68 -14.88
C ILE A 168 21.41 27.32 -14.17
N CYS A 169 22.24 26.43 -14.75
CA CYS A 169 22.56 25.14 -14.13
C CYS A 169 23.24 25.30 -12.78
N VAL A 170 24.24 26.18 -12.66
CA VAL A 170 24.92 26.46 -11.39
C VAL A 170 23.93 26.99 -10.34
N PHE A 171 23.07 27.91 -10.74
CA PHE A 171 22.02 28.45 -9.84
C PHE A 171 21.09 27.34 -9.36
N VAL A 172 20.58 26.50 -10.25
CA VAL A 172 19.68 25.40 -9.90
C VAL A 172 20.37 24.40 -8.99
N LEU A 173 21.61 24.01 -9.29
CA LEU A 173 22.40 23.10 -8.45
C LEU A 173 22.63 23.69 -7.05
N ALA A 174 22.90 25.01 -6.93
CA ALA A 174 23.06 25.70 -5.66
C ALA A 174 21.76 25.69 -4.83
N VAL A 175 20.61 25.94 -5.47
CA VAL A 175 19.28 25.83 -4.83
C VAL A 175 19.03 24.40 -4.38
N MET A 176 19.28 23.40 -5.22
CA MET A 176 19.10 21.98 -4.86
C MET A 176 20.00 21.56 -3.71
N ALA A 177 21.27 21.89 -3.76
CA ALA A 177 22.24 21.58 -2.70
C ALA A 177 21.83 22.17 -1.35
N THR A 178 21.15 23.33 -1.36
CA THR A 178 20.68 24.01 -0.16
C THR A 178 19.34 23.47 0.34
N CYS A 179 18.44 23.07 -0.56
CA CYS A 179 17.08 22.64 -0.21
C CYS A 179 17.01 21.15 0.16
N ILE A 180 17.78 20.25 -0.49
CA ILE A 180 17.73 18.81 -0.24
C ILE A 180 17.98 18.45 1.24
N PRO A 181 19.02 18.96 1.92
CA PRO A 181 19.23 18.69 3.34
C PRO A 181 18.06 19.16 4.21
N ARG A 182 17.49 20.32 3.88
CA ARG A 182 16.34 20.89 4.61
C ARG A 182 15.07 20.08 4.41
N PHE A 183 14.84 19.47 3.26
CA PHE A 183 13.73 18.54 3.07
C PHE A 183 13.81 17.36 4.04
N ARG A 184 15.00 16.81 4.28
CA ARG A 184 15.18 15.74 5.27
C ARG A 184 14.84 16.21 6.69
N ILE A 185 15.18 17.49 7.03
CA ILE A 185 14.80 18.07 8.33
C ILE A 185 13.28 18.22 8.42
N VAL A 186 12.65 18.77 7.38
CA VAL A 186 11.17 18.90 7.31
C VAL A 186 10.51 17.53 7.51
N GLN A 187 11.01 16.47 6.87
CA GLN A 187 10.48 15.12 7.05
C GLN A 187 10.56 14.65 8.52
N LYS A 188 11.71 14.82 9.17
CA LYS A 188 11.86 14.47 10.60
C LYS A 188 10.94 15.27 11.51
N LEU A 189 10.72 16.56 11.20
CA LEU A 189 9.78 17.41 11.95
C LEU A 189 8.33 17.00 11.70
N THR A 190 7.97 16.62 10.48
CA THR A 190 6.66 16.05 10.15
C THR A 190 6.39 14.78 10.96
N ASP A 191 7.36 13.86 11.04
CA ASP A 191 7.24 12.64 11.83
C ASP A 191 7.05 12.95 13.33
N LYS A 192 7.78 13.96 13.84
CA LYS A 192 7.64 14.41 15.23
C LYS A 192 6.26 15.01 15.50
N ILE A 193 5.76 15.87 14.60
CA ILE A 193 4.43 16.47 14.68
C ILE A 193 3.34 15.38 14.65
N ASN A 194 3.45 14.43 13.71
CA ASN A 194 2.50 13.32 13.60
C ASN A 194 2.49 12.43 14.84
N ARG A 195 3.66 12.21 15.48
CA ARG A 195 3.75 11.47 16.74
C ARG A 195 3.00 12.19 17.86
N VAL A 196 3.27 13.49 18.06
CA VAL A 196 2.60 14.30 19.09
C VAL A 196 1.10 14.37 18.84
N ALA A 197 0.67 14.59 17.60
CA ALA A 197 -0.75 14.61 17.23
C ALA A 197 -1.43 13.26 17.51
N ARG A 198 -0.79 12.15 17.17
CA ARG A 198 -1.32 10.81 17.43
C ARG A 198 -1.43 10.53 18.93
N GLU A 199 -0.40 10.86 19.72
CA GLU A 199 -0.45 10.73 21.18
C GLU A 199 -1.64 11.51 21.75
N ASN A 200 -1.83 12.76 21.33
CA ASN A 200 -2.93 13.62 21.79
C ASN A 200 -4.30 13.07 21.39
N LEU A 201 -4.48 12.67 20.13
CA LEU A 201 -5.77 12.13 19.66
C LEU A 201 -6.12 10.80 20.32
N THR A 202 -5.13 9.93 20.56
CA THR A 202 -5.35 8.66 21.23
C THR A 202 -5.65 8.86 22.72
N GLY A 203 -4.96 9.83 23.35
CA GLY A 203 -5.09 10.13 24.78
C GLY A 203 -5.96 11.34 25.10
N ILE A 204 -6.86 11.79 24.22
CA ILE A 204 -7.60 13.07 24.37
C ILE A 204 -8.38 13.14 25.68
N ASN A 205 -9.01 12.04 26.09
CA ASN A 205 -9.74 11.98 27.37
C ASN A 205 -8.79 12.17 28.57
N VAL A 206 -7.57 11.66 28.48
CA VAL A 206 -6.55 11.84 29.53
C VAL A 206 -6.08 13.29 29.56
N VAL A 207 -5.85 13.90 28.41
CA VAL A 207 -5.47 15.32 28.31
C VAL A 207 -6.51 16.19 28.99
N HIS A 208 -7.81 15.99 28.72
CA HIS A 208 -8.90 16.72 29.36
C HIS A 208 -9.05 16.39 30.86
N ALA A 209 -8.98 15.11 31.22
CA ALA A 209 -9.13 14.68 32.62
C ALA A 209 -8.05 15.30 33.55
N PHE A 210 -6.86 15.56 33.01
CA PHE A 210 -5.74 16.14 33.75
C PHE A 210 -5.49 17.63 33.46
N ASN A 211 -6.39 18.30 32.71
CA ASN A 211 -6.27 19.72 32.32
C ASN A 211 -4.87 20.05 31.70
N ALA A 212 -4.42 19.13 30.82
CA ALA A 212 -3.07 19.18 30.25
C ALA A 212 -3.02 19.78 28.84
N GLU A 213 -4.08 20.47 28.38
CA GLU A 213 -4.18 21.03 27.03
C GLU A 213 -3.04 22.03 26.73
N LYS A 214 -2.73 22.90 27.69
CA LYS A 214 -1.65 23.88 27.53
C LYS A 214 -0.30 23.21 27.34
N TYR A 215 0.00 22.19 28.16
CA TYR A 215 1.25 21.43 28.04
C TYR A 215 1.36 20.75 26.69
N GLN A 216 0.28 20.14 26.20
CA GLN A 216 0.27 19.45 24.92
C GLN A 216 0.34 20.43 23.73
N ASN A 217 -0.31 21.59 23.85
CA ASN A 217 -0.17 22.66 22.85
C ASN A 217 1.26 23.16 22.76
N ASP A 218 1.93 23.43 23.89
CA ASP A 218 3.32 23.87 23.91
C ASP A 218 4.26 22.79 23.31
N LYS A 219 4.00 21.50 23.61
CA LYS A 219 4.73 20.34 23.06
C LYS A 219 4.57 20.25 21.55
N PHE A 220 3.40 20.58 20.99
CA PHE A 220 3.10 20.60 19.56
C PHE A 220 3.70 21.84 18.86
N ASP A 221 3.65 22.99 19.51
CA ASP A 221 4.05 24.30 18.95
C ASP A 221 5.54 24.35 18.59
N VAL A 222 6.40 23.75 19.40
CA VAL A 222 7.86 23.75 19.17
C VAL A 222 8.21 23.12 17.81
N PRO A 223 7.91 21.85 17.55
CA PRO A 223 8.21 21.22 16.26
C PRO A 223 7.44 21.86 15.10
N SER A 224 6.26 22.42 15.33
CA SER A 224 5.46 23.13 14.34
C SER A 224 6.13 24.44 13.89
N LYS A 225 6.66 25.23 14.84
CA LYS A 225 7.45 26.45 14.55
C LYS A 225 8.76 26.14 13.83
N ASP A 226 9.47 25.08 14.25
CA ASP A 226 10.69 24.64 13.60
C ASP A 226 10.43 24.21 12.15
N MET A 227 9.34 23.47 11.92
CA MET A 227 8.91 23.08 10.59
C MET A 227 8.55 24.30 9.74
N MET A 228 7.75 25.25 10.28
CA MET A 228 7.39 26.49 9.60
C MET A 228 8.65 27.26 9.18
N ASN A 229 9.60 27.44 10.08
CA ASN A 229 10.83 28.19 9.81
C ASN A 229 11.69 27.50 8.74
N THR A 230 11.80 26.17 8.78
CA THR A 230 12.56 25.39 7.79
C THR A 230 11.87 25.43 6.43
N GLN A 231 10.57 25.27 6.40
CA GLN A 231 9.75 25.32 5.19
C GLN A 231 9.78 26.73 4.56
N LEU A 232 9.72 27.79 5.40
CA LEU A 232 9.81 29.16 4.93
C LEU A 232 11.15 29.46 4.24
N LYS A 233 12.26 28.93 4.79
CA LYS A 233 13.59 29.05 4.14
C LYS A 233 13.63 28.35 2.78
N ASN A 234 13.03 27.16 2.66
CA ASN A 234 12.91 26.45 1.39
C ASN A 234 12.02 27.24 0.40
N GLN A 235 10.86 27.72 0.84
CA GLN A 235 9.93 28.47 -0.01
C GLN A 235 10.54 29.78 -0.52
N ARG A 236 11.34 30.47 0.29
CA ARG A 236 12.07 31.68 -0.15
C ARG A 236 13.08 31.34 -1.25
N MET A 237 13.82 30.22 -1.15
CA MET A 237 14.73 29.77 -2.19
C MET A 237 13.98 29.40 -3.49
N PHE A 238 12.84 28.70 -3.38
CA PHE A 238 12.00 28.40 -4.55
C PHE A 238 11.33 29.64 -5.16
N ALA A 239 10.93 30.60 -4.33
CA ALA A 239 10.37 31.86 -4.80
C ALA A 239 11.35 32.65 -5.67
N LEU A 240 12.67 32.53 -5.43
CA LEU A 240 13.70 33.14 -6.28
C LEU A 240 13.88 32.42 -7.63
N MET A 241 13.41 31.16 -7.73
CA MET A 241 13.64 30.34 -8.92
C MET A 241 12.97 30.94 -10.17
N MET A 242 11.68 31.29 -10.07
CA MET A 242 10.92 31.86 -11.22
C MET A 242 11.47 33.22 -11.69
N PRO A 243 11.74 34.21 -10.81
CA PRO A 243 12.39 35.45 -11.23
C PRO A 243 13.76 35.24 -11.88
N VAL A 244 14.62 34.42 -11.29
CA VAL A 244 15.97 34.16 -11.87
C VAL A 244 15.86 33.47 -13.22
N MET A 245 14.96 32.50 -13.38
CA MET A 245 14.70 31.85 -14.66
C MET A 245 14.18 32.84 -15.71
N ASN A 246 13.24 33.71 -15.35
CA ASN A 246 12.72 34.72 -16.27
C ASN A 246 13.81 35.74 -16.66
N ILE A 247 14.63 36.19 -15.71
CA ILE A 247 15.80 37.04 -15.98
C ILE A 247 16.79 36.31 -16.88
N GLY A 248 17.06 35.02 -16.63
CA GLY A 248 17.92 34.18 -17.46
C GLY A 248 17.42 34.08 -18.90
N MET A 249 16.14 33.76 -19.11
CA MET A 249 15.53 33.61 -20.43
C MET A 249 15.47 34.96 -21.19
N ASN A 250 14.93 36.00 -20.55
CA ASN A 250 14.82 37.31 -21.17
C ASN A 250 16.20 37.96 -21.35
N GLY A 251 17.12 37.77 -20.38
CA GLY A 251 18.49 38.21 -20.48
C GLY A 251 19.26 37.52 -21.60
N LEU A 252 19.05 36.21 -21.80
CA LEU A 252 19.58 35.46 -22.93
C LEU A 252 19.04 36.02 -24.28
N THR A 253 17.74 36.23 -24.37
CA THR A 253 17.09 36.81 -25.54
C THR A 253 17.66 38.20 -25.85
N LEU A 254 17.78 39.06 -24.82
CA LEU A 254 18.38 40.39 -24.97
C LEU A 254 19.84 40.31 -25.44
N ALA A 255 20.64 39.44 -24.83
CA ALA A 255 22.04 39.24 -25.20
C ALA A 255 22.20 38.75 -26.67
N ILE A 256 21.33 37.85 -27.11
CA ILE A 256 21.30 37.33 -28.48
C ILE A 256 20.95 38.47 -29.46
N TYR A 257 19.95 39.29 -29.18
CA TYR A 257 19.57 40.41 -30.04
C TYR A 257 20.63 41.51 -30.03
N TRP A 258 21.22 41.82 -28.87
CA TRP A 258 22.30 42.81 -28.78
C TRP A 258 23.54 42.37 -29.58
N LEU A 259 24.03 41.16 -29.33
CA LEU A 259 25.18 40.64 -30.06
C LEU A 259 24.86 40.46 -31.54
N GLY A 260 23.66 40.02 -31.89
CA GLY A 260 23.16 39.94 -33.26
C GLY A 260 23.18 41.29 -33.99
N ALA A 261 22.72 42.35 -33.32
CA ALA A 261 22.75 43.71 -33.87
C ALA A 261 24.20 44.16 -34.14
N VAL A 262 25.13 43.90 -33.22
CA VAL A 262 26.58 44.20 -33.40
C VAL A 262 27.15 43.42 -34.59
N LEU A 263 26.83 42.14 -34.73
CA LEU A 263 27.29 41.31 -35.84
C LEU A 263 26.72 41.80 -37.21
N ILE A 264 25.44 42.22 -37.23
CA ILE A 264 24.81 42.79 -38.43
C ILE A 264 25.44 44.13 -38.81
N GLN A 265 25.83 44.96 -37.82
CA GLN A 265 26.50 46.23 -38.06
C GLN A 265 27.90 46.08 -38.70
N GLN A 266 28.59 44.97 -38.39
CA GLN A 266 29.91 44.66 -38.95
C GLN A 266 29.86 44.26 -40.45
N VAL A 267 28.70 43.87 -40.94
CA VAL A 267 28.51 43.53 -42.36
C VAL A 267 28.37 44.80 -43.21
N ALA A 268 29.04 44.87 -44.35
CA ALA A 268 29.01 46.03 -45.23
C ALA A 268 27.58 46.47 -45.61
N LEU A 269 27.36 47.77 -45.67
CA LEU A 269 26.04 48.33 -46.03
C LEU A 269 25.55 47.91 -47.40
N THR A 270 26.47 47.59 -48.30
CA THR A 270 26.19 47.10 -49.67
C THR A 270 25.75 45.65 -49.74
N ALA A 271 26.02 44.85 -48.68
CA ALA A 271 25.67 43.43 -48.61
C ALA A 271 24.29 43.27 -47.90
N VAL A 272 23.24 43.82 -48.49
CA VAL A 272 21.89 43.85 -47.92
C VAL A 272 21.36 42.45 -47.64
N GLN A 273 21.59 41.51 -48.55
CA GLN A 273 21.13 40.13 -48.42
C GLN A 273 21.77 39.40 -47.23
N ASP A 274 23.08 39.62 -47.00
CA ASP A 274 23.78 39.01 -45.85
C ASP A 274 23.26 39.56 -44.52
N ARG A 275 22.90 40.85 -44.50
CA ARG A 275 22.29 41.48 -43.30
C ARG A 275 20.91 40.92 -42.99
N ILE A 276 20.06 40.70 -44.01
CA ILE A 276 18.75 40.09 -43.88
C ILE A 276 18.89 38.65 -43.37
N THR A 277 19.82 37.88 -43.94
CA THR A 277 20.10 36.51 -43.53
C THR A 277 20.58 36.43 -42.06
N LEU A 278 21.49 37.34 -41.67
CA LEU A 278 21.94 37.42 -40.28
C LEU A 278 20.82 37.81 -39.33
N PHE A 279 19.98 38.76 -39.68
CA PHE A 279 18.83 39.15 -38.88
C PHE A 279 17.85 37.98 -38.68
N SER A 280 17.51 37.29 -39.76
CA SER A 280 16.65 36.10 -39.69
C SER A 280 17.27 35.01 -38.84
N ASN A 281 18.56 34.76 -38.95
CA ASN A 281 19.30 33.79 -38.14
C ASN A 281 19.27 34.16 -36.64
N VAL A 282 19.38 35.46 -36.28
CA VAL A 282 19.33 35.91 -34.88
C VAL A 282 17.95 35.65 -34.26
N VAL A 283 16.86 35.91 -35.01
CA VAL A 283 15.48 35.67 -34.55
C VAL A 283 15.27 34.17 -34.26
N VAL A 284 15.65 33.33 -35.24
CA VAL A 284 15.49 31.88 -35.12
C VAL A 284 16.41 31.28 -34.04
N PHE A 285 17.63 31.83 -33.94
CA PHE A 285 18.58 31.43 -32.90
C PHE A 285 18.01 31.68 -31.50
N SER A 286 17.35 32.84 -31.27
CA SER A 286 16.69 33.16 -30.00
C SER A 286 15.62 32.10 -29.62
N THR A 287 14.87 31.60 -30.62
CA THR A 287 13.87 30.56 -30.41
C THR A 287 14.51 29.23 -30.02
N TYR A 288 15.55 28.80 -30.71
CA TYR A 288 16.28 27.56 -30.34
C TYR A 288 16.96 27.67 -28.99
N ALA A 289 17.56 28.81 -28.66
CA ALA A 289 18.16 29.06 -27.36
C ALA A 289 17.12 28.94 -26.21
N THR A 290 15.91 29.44 -26.46
CA THR A 290 14.78 29.26 -25.52
C THR A 290 14.43 27.78 -25.35
N TYR A 291 14.37 26.98 -26.40
CA TYR A 291 14.13 25.54 -26.32
C TYR A 291 15.22 24.79 -25.56
N VAL A 292 16.50 25.19 -25.70
CA VAL A 292 17.60 24.62 -24.91
C VAL A 292 17.37 24.86 -23.42
N VAL A 293 17.10 26.12 -23.03
CA VAL A 293 16.87 26.48 -21.62
C VAL A 293 15.64 25.75 -21.06
N MET A 294 14.53 25.72 -21.81
CA MET A 294 13.31 25.01 -21.41
C MET A 294 13.55 23.51 -21.21
N SER A 295 14.35 22.87 -22.07
CA SER A 295 14.70 21.47 -21.95
C SER A 295 15.50 21.17 -20.67
N PHE A 296 16.45 22.05 -20.33
CA PHE A 296 17.16 21.94 -19.04
C PHE A 296 16.25 22.12 -17.84
N MET A 297 15.29 23.06 -17.89
CA MET A 297 14.28 23.23 -16.83
C MET A 297 13.43 21.97 -16.63
N MET A 298 12.98 21.34 -17.71
CA MET A 298 12.24 20.08 -17.64
C MET A 298 13.06 18.95 -17.02
N LEU A 299 14.35 18.83 -17.36
CA LEU A 299 15.25 17.85 -16.73
C LEU A 299 15.39 18.08 -15.23
N VAL A 300 15.55 19.32 -14.79
CA VAL A 300 15.64 19.66 -13.37
C VAL A 300 14.37 19.27 -12.61
N MET A 301 13.20 19.54 -13.19
CA MET A 301 11.91 19.17 -12.57
C MET A 301 11.80 17.65 -12.37
N ILE A 302 12.25 16.87 -13.36
CA ILE A 302 12.28 15.40 -13.25
C ILE A 302 13.21 14.94 -12.14
N PHE A 303 14.42 15.50 -12.06
CA PHE A 303 15.39 15.15 -11.01
C PHE A 303 14.87 15.45 -9.60
N MET A 304 14.01 16.46 -9.43
CA MET A 304 13.38 16.73 -8.14
C MET A 304 12.30 15.68 -7.75
N MET A 305 11.63 15.08 -8.73
CA MET A 305 10.58 14.10 -8.47
C MET A 305 11.11 12.67 -8.32
N LEU A 306 12.24 12.35 -8.94
CA LEU A 306 12.80 11.01 -9.01
C LEU A 306 13.09 10.37 -7.63
N PRO A 307 13.66 11.08 -6.62
CA PRO A 307 13.92 10.50 -5.31
C PRO A 307 12.67 10.00 -4.58
N ALA A 308 11.57 10.76 -4.66
CA ALA A 308 10.29 10.36 -4.04
C ALA A 308 9.75 9.06 -4.66
N ALA A 309 9.77 8.98 -5.99
CA ALA A 309 9.35 7.78 -6.70
C ALA A 309 10.28 6.58 -6.45
N GLN A 310 11.57 6.82 -6.24
CA GLN A 310 12.51 5.75 -5.91
C GLN A 310 12.17 5.14 -4.54
N VAL A 311 11.91 5.96 -3.53
CA VAL A 311 11.51 5.49 -2.20
C VAL A 311 10.19 4.70 -2.27
N SER A 312 9.19 5.20 -2.99
CA SER A 312 7.92 4.47 -3.19
C SER A 312 8.13 3.14 -3.90
N ALA A 313 9.00 3.10 -4.92
CA ALA A 313 9.35 1.86 -5.62
C ALA A 313 10.09 0.86 -4.73
N GLU A 314 10.97 1.31 -3.85
CA GLU A 314 11.68 0.45 -2.88
C GLU A 314 10.69 -0.16 -1.90
N ARG A 315 9.76 0.62 -1.35
CA ARG A 315 8.70 0.15 -0.44
C ARG A 315 7.78 -0.89 -1.09
N ILE A 316 7.39 -0.67 -2.34
CA ILE A 316 6.58 -1.63 -3.09
C ILE A 316 7.36 -2.93 -3.34
N ASN A 317 8.64 -2.81 -3.76
CA ASN A 317 9.47 -3.99 -3.99
C ASN A 317 9.74 -4.79 -2.71
N GLU A 318 9.92 -4.14 -1.57
CA GLU A 318 10.10 -4.78 -0.26
C GLU A 318 8.95 -5.76 0.05
N VAL A 319 7.70 -5.36 -0.22
CA VAL A 319 6.54 -6.24 -0.06
C VAL A 319 6.52 -7.33 -1.13
N LEU A 320 6.70 -6.97 -2.41
CA LEU A 320 6.63 -7.93 -3.54
C LEU A 320 7.78 -8.94 -3.59
N GLU A 321 8.88 -8.68 -2.91
CA GLU A 321 10.07 -9.55 -2.83
C GLU A 321 10.11 -10.34 -1.50
N ARG A 322 9.15 -10.11 -0.59
CA ARG A 322 9.04 -10.89 0.63
C ARG A 322 8.53 -12.30 0.28
N ASP A 323 9.31 -13.31 0.60
CA ASP A 323 8.89 -14.69 0.39
C ASP A 323 7.74 -15.06 1.34
N VAL A 324 6.76 -15.79 0.83
CA VAL A 324 5.69 -16.40 1.62
C VAL A 324 6.20 -17.77 2.10
N ASN A 325 6.37 -17.90 3.42
CA ASN A 325 6.97 -19.09 4.04
C ASN A 325 5.99 -20.26 4.05
N ILE A 326 4.71 -20.00 4.32
CA ILE A 326 3.66 -21.02 4.42
C ILE A 326 3.12 -21.31 3.02
N LYS A 327 3.58 -22.44 2.43
CA LYS A 327 3.16 -22.88 1.10
C LYS A 327 2.11 -23.97 1.18
N GLU A 328 1.17 -23.97 0.25
CA GLU A 328 0.13 -24.96 0.13
C GLU A 328 0.71 -26.37 -0.08
N GLY A 329 0.10 -27.37 0.57
CA GLY A 329 0.41 -28.76 0.36
C GLY A 329 -0.37 -29.37 -0.82
N SER A 330 -0.43 -30.69 -0.91
CA SER A 330 -1.06 -31.41 -2.04
C SER A 330 -2.21 -32.34 -1.63
N VAL A 331 -2.42 -32.54 -0.33
CA VAL A 331 -3.40 -33.51 0.19
C VAL A 331 -4.80 -32.87 0.21
N SER A 332 -5.78 -33.57 -0.37
CA SER A 332 -7.18 -33.13 -0.44
C SER A 332 -8.13 -33.96 0.43
N GLU A 333 -7.63 -34.99 1.15
CA GLU A 333 -8.46 -35.87 1.97
C GLU A 333 -7.72 -36.23 3.28
N GLY A 334 -8.48 -36.29 4.39
CA GLY A 334 -7.97 -36.79 5.67
C GLY A 334 -7.94 -38.32 5.71
N ARG A 335 -7.20 -38.89 6.66
CA ARG A 335 -7.16 -40.33 6.94
C ARG A 335 -8.15 -40.74 8.03
N GLU A 336 -8.49 -39.81 8.89
CA GLU A 336 -9.45 -39.90 9.98
C GLU A 336 -10.51 -38.82 9.75
N GLN A 337 -11.45 -38.62 10.67
CA GLN A 337 -12.45 -37.55 10.59
C GLN A 337 -12.60 -36.85 11.95
N GLY A 338 -12.50 -35.53 11.95
CA GLY A 338 -12.70 -34.70 13.13
C GLY A 338 -11.66 -34.91 14.22
N THR A 339 -10.44 -35.38 13.90
CA THR A 339 -9.38 -35.61 14.88
C THR A 339 -8.31 -34.52 14.83
N VAL A 340 -7.76 -34.15 15.98
CA VAL A 340 -6.59 -33.26 16.09
C VAL A 340 -5.56 -33.91 17.00
N GLU A 341 -4.31 -33.98 16.54
CA GLU A 341 -3.21 -34.57 17.28
C GLU A 341 -1.97 -33.68 17.21
N PHE A 342 -1.38 -33.40 18.36
CA PHE A 342 -0.07 -32.74 18.50
C PHE A 342 0.94 -33.77 18.95
N LYS A 343 2.09 -33.85 18.26
CA LYS A 343 3.19 -34.77 18.55
C LYS A 343 4.47 -34.01 18.81
N ASN A 344 4.84 -33.86 20.09
CA ASN A 344 6.07 -33.20 20.55
C ASN A 344 6.23 -31.81 19.91
N VAL A 345 5.16 -31.03 19.89
CA VAL A 345 5.12 -29.73 19.20
C VAL A 345 5.78 -28.67 20.04
N SER A 346 6.80 -28.03 19.47
CA SER A 346 7.37 -26.78 19.97
C SER A 346 7.18 -25.68 18.94
N PHE A 347 7.00 -24.45 19.40
CA PHE A 347 6.83 -23.30 18.53
C PHE A 347 7.52 -22.07 19.09
N ARG A 348 8.22 -21.35 18.20
CA ARG A 348 8.88 -20.08 18.47
C ARG A 348 8.43 -19.05 17.44
N TYR A 349 8.05 -17.88 17.92
CA TYR A 349 7.76 -16.76 17.03
C TYR A 349 9.02 -16.28 16.31
N PRO A 350 8.91 -15.79 15.07
CA PRO A 350 10.02 -15.16 14.38
C PRO A 350 10.68 -14.08 15.24
N HIS A 351 12.02 -14.07 15.25
CA HIS A 351 12.83 -13.14 16.04
C HIS A 351 12.73 -13.28 17.57
N ALA A 352 11.97 -14.24 18.10
CA ALA A 352 11.97 -14.53 19.54
C ALA A 352 13.23 -15.34 19.93
N SER A 353 13.72 -15.13 21.15
CA SER A 353 14.87 -15.87 21.69
C SER A 353 14.49 -17.20 22.36
N GLU A 354 13.23 -17.33 22.75
CA GLU A 354 12.70 -18.47 23.53
C GLU A 354 11.49 -19.07 22.84
N ASP A 355 11.20 -20.34 23.15
CA ASP A 355 10.01 -21.00 22.66
C ASP A 355 8.77 -20.50 23.39
N GLU A 356 7.72 -20.21 22.64
CA GLU A 356 6.39 -19.86 23.16
C GLU A 356 5.63 -21.13 23.59
N LEU A 357 5.89 -22.26 22.91
CA LEU A 357 5.35 -23.58 23.23
C LEU A 357 6.48 -24.61 23.23
N SER A 358 6.51 -25.48 24.21
CA SER A 358 7.56 -26.49 24.39
C SER A 358 6.95 -27.88 24.57
N ASN A 359 7.29 -28.79 23.65
CA ASN A 359 7.01 -30.23 23.72
C ASN A 359 5.56 -30.60 24.04
N ILE A 360 4.58 -29.96 23.39
CA ILE A 360 3.15 -30.22 23.59
C ILE A 360 2.73 -31.47 22.83
N SER A 361 2.11 -32.43 23.53
CA SER A 361 1.59 -33.66 22.94
C SER A 361 0.22 -34.01 23.49
N PHE A 362 -0.77 -34.14 22.59
CA PHE A 362 -2.12 -34.62 22.93
C PHE A 362 -2.84 -35.12 21.68
N LYS A 363 -3.90 -35.89 21.87
CA LYS A 363 -4.86 -36.27 20.84
C LYS A 363 -6.28 -36.05 21.32
N ILE A 364 -7.13 -35.52 20.44
CA ILE A 364 -8.59 -35.40 20.61
C ILE A 364 -9.27 -36.13 19.46
N ASN A 365 -10.30 -36.90 19.75
CA ASN A 365 -11.06 -37.66 18.79
C ASN A 365 -12.35 -36.95 18.36
N LYS A 366 -12.96 -37.40 17.27
CA LYS A 366 -14.23 -36.89 16.75
C LYS A 366 -15.28 -36.77 17.85
N GLY A 367 -15.98 -35.65 17.89
CA GLY A 367 -17.09 -35.37 18.81
C GLY A 367 -16.67 -34.97 20.24
N GLN A 368 -15.39 -35.15 20.59
CA GLN A 368 -14.90 -34.77 21.92
C GLN A 368 -14.70 -33.25 22.05
N THR A 369 -14.79 -32.78 23.30
CA THR A 369 -14.49 -31.39 23.66
C THR A 369 -13.15 -31.29 24.37
N LEU A 370 -12.20 -30.58 23.77
CA LEU A 370 -10.93 -30.19 24.37
C LEU A 370 -11.04 -28.77 24.92
N ALA A 371 -10.70 -28.59 26.17
CA ALA A 371 -10.54 -27.28 26.76
C ALA A 371 -9.06 -26.94 26.99
N ILE A 372 -8.70 -25.68 26.82
CA ILE A 372 -7.36 -25.18 27.10
C ILE A 372 -7.46 -24.00 28.06
N ILE A 373 -6.81 -24.12 29.22
CA ILE A 373 -6.78 -23.10 30.26
C ILE A 373 -5.35 -22.76 30.69
N GLY A 374 -5.13 -21.60 31.24
CA GLY A 374 -3.85 -21.13 31.79
C GLY A 374 -3.84 -19.61 31.92
N ALA A 375 -2.82 -19.07 32.55
CA ALA A 375 -2.65 -17.63 32.75
C ALA A 375 -2.58 -16.86 31.41
N THR A 376 -2.78 -15.55 31.46
CA THR A 376 -2.56 -14.69 30.28
C THR A 376 -1.09 -14.78 29.87
N GLY A 377 -0.83 -14.99 28.57
CA GLY A 377 0.54 -15.18 28.04
C GLY A 377 1.08 -16.61 28.22
N SER A 378 0.27 -17.61 28.54
CA SER A 378 0.71 -19.02 28.64
C SER A 378 0.77 -19.77 27.30
N GLY A 379 0.51 -19.10 26.15
CA GLY A 379 0.59 -19.71 24.82
C GLY A 379 -0.70 -20.32 24.27
N LYS A 380 -1.89 -20.10 24.91
CA LYS A 380 -3.18 -20.71 24.50
C LYS A 380 -3.59 -20.38 23.06
N THR A 381 -3.64 -19.11 22.70
CA THR A 381 -3.97 -18.64 21.34
C THR A 381 -2.92 -19.14 20.35
N THR A 382 -1.65 -19.15 20.74
CA THR A 382 -0.55 -19.68 19.92
C THR A 382 -0.76 -21.15 19.61
N LEU A 383 -1.12 -21.98 20.61
CA LEU A 383 -1.36 -23.40 20.42
C LEU A 383 -2.46 -23.68 19.39
N ILE A 384 -3.61 -23.03 19.52
CA ILE A 384 -4.73 -23.26 18.60
C ILE A 384 -4.50 -22.63 17.21
N SER A 385 -3.61 -21.63 17.07
CA SER A 385 -3.27 -21.02 15.78
C SER A 385 -2.46 -21.94 14.87
N LEU A 386 -1.84 -22.99 15.42
CA LEU A 386 -1.14 -24.01 14.65
C LEU A 386 -2.10 -24.98 13.95
N ILE A 387 -3.35 -25.12 14.40
CA ILE A 387 -4.34 -26.02 13.81
C ILE A 387 -4.75 -25.54 12.41
N PRO A 388 -5.18 -24.26 12.20
CA PRO A 388 -5.44 -23.74 10.87
C PRO A 388 -4.16 -23.39 10.10
N ARG A 389 -2.99 -23.71 10.65
CA ARG A 389 -1.70 -23.42 10.05
C ARG A 389 -1.47 -21.93 9.80
N PHE A 390 -1.88 -21.05 10.73
CA PHE A 390 -1.50 -19.63 10.69
C PHE A 390 -0.01 -19.45 10.94
N TYR A 391 0.61 -20.42 11.59
CA TYR A 391 2.04 -20.61 11.76
C TYR A 391 2.40 -22.09 11.59
N ASP A 392 3.60 -22.39 11.18
CA ASP A 392 4.16 -23.74 11.17
C ASP A 392 4.86 -24.03 12.50
N ALA A 393 4.64 -25.22 13.07
CA ALA A 393 5.40 -25.67 14.23
C ALA A 393 6.91 -25.66 13.93
N THR A 394 7.71 -25.21 14.90
CA THR A 394 9.18 -25.21 14.80
C THR A 394 9.71 -26.63 14.91
N GLU A 395 9.17 -27.42 15.83
CA GLU A 395 9.48 -28.84 16.03
C GLU A 395 8.21 -29.64 16.23
N GLY A 396 8.27 -30.93 15.93
CA GLY A 396 7.13 -31.83 16.04
C GLY A 396 6.13 -31.72 14.89
N GLU A 397 4.95 -32.28 15.07
CA GLU A 397 3.90 -32.36 14.04
C GLU A 397 2.52 -32.02 14.60
N VAL A 398 1.77 -31.22 13.86
CA VAL A 398 0.34 -31.00 14.08
C VAL A 398 -0.43 -31.76 13.01
N LEU A 399 -1.30 -32.68 13.43
CA LEU A 399 -2.11 -33.48 12.52
C LEU A 399 -3.58 -33.12 12.69
N VAL A 400 -4.26 -32.95 11.59
CA VAL A 400 -5.72 -32.88 11.47
C VAL A 400 -6.15 -34.10 10.65
N ASP A 401 -7.10 -34.86 11.14
CA ASP A 401 -7.56 -36.10 10.52
C ASP A 401 -6.43 -37.08 10.13
N GLY A 402 -5.42 -37.18 11.00
CA GLY A 402 -4.26 -38.06 10.82
C GLY A 402 -3.30 -37.64 9.71
N VAL A 403 -3.44 -36.43 9.17
CA VAL A 403 -2.54 -35.85 8.16
C VAL A 403 -1.90 -34.58 8.72
N ASN A 404 -0.60 -34.41 8.52
CA ASN A 404 0.11 -33.20 8.93
C ASN A 404 -0.44 -31.97 8.21
N VAL A 405 -0.76 -30.91 8.95
CA VAL A 405 -1.34 -29.66 8.42
C VAL A 405 -0.49 -29.03 7.31
N LYS A 406 0.83 -29.27 7.30
CA LYS A 406 1.75 -28.80 6.26
C LYS A 406 1.49 -29.42 4.89
N ASN A 407 0.85 -30.59 4.86
CA ASN A 407 0.63 -31.35 3.63
C ASN A 407 -0.72 -31.07 2.99
N TYR A 408 -1.65 -30.43 3.68
CA TYR A 408 -2.98 -30.11 3.16
C TYR A 408 -2.95 -28.99 2.11
N LYS A 409 -3.90 -29.05 1.15
CA LYS A 409 -4.37 -27.88 0.45
C LYS A 409 -5.11 -26.98 1.45
N PHE A 410 -4.96 -25.66 1.30
CA PHE A 410 -5.59 -24.71 2.23
C PHE A 410 -7.11 -24.82 2.22
N ASP A 411 -7.74 -24.90 1.05
CA ASP A 411 -9.19 -25.03 0.94
C ASP A 411 -9.70 -26.26 1.70
N THR A 412 -9.01 -27.39 1.56
CA THR A 412 -9.38 -28.64 2.24
C THR A 412 -9.24 -28.53 3.77
N LEU A 413 -8.14 -27.93 4.24
CA LEU A 413 -7.93 -27.74 5.68
C LEU A 413 -8.96 -26.79 6.28
N TYR A 414 -9.20 -25.65 5.60
CA TYR A 414 -10.10 -24.62 6.10
C TYR A 414 -11.58 -25.03 6.03
N ASP A 415 -11.97 -25.88 5.09
CA ASP A 415 -13.33 -26.44 5.05
C ASP A 415 -13.64 -27.35 6.25
N LYS A 416 -12.60 -28.01 6.81
CA LYS A 416 -12.77 -28.82 8.00
C LYS A 416 -12.90 -28.02 9.29
N LEU A 417 -12.51 -26.74 9.27
CA LEU A 417 -12.36 -25.91 10.46
C LEU A 417 -13.38 -24.77 10.52
N GLY A 418 -14.04 -24.63 11.65
CA GLY A 418 -14.74 -23.41 12.05
C GLY A 418 -13.94 -22.68 13.12
N TYR A 419 -13.30 -21.56 12.77
CA TYR A 419 -12.43 -20.82 13.70
C TYR A 419 -13.08 -19.52 14.15
N VAL A 420 -13.27 -19.38 15.46
CA VAL A 420 -13.82 -18.18 16.09
C VAL A 420 -12.70 -17.46 16.84
N THR A 421 -12.31 -16.30 16.34
CA THR A 421 -11.22 -15.50 16.90
C THR A 421 -11.62 -14.82 18.21
N GLN A 422 -10.65 -14.57 19.10
CA GLN A 422 -10.84 -13.84 20.36
C GLN A 422 -11.51 -12.48 20.14
N LYS A 423 -11.03 -11.72 19.15
CA LYS A 423 -11.63 -10.44 18.74
C LYS A 423 -12.50 -10.66 17.51
N ALA A 424 -13.81 -10.59 17.68
CA ALA A 424 -14.73 -10.71 16.57
C ALA A 424 -14.56 -9.57 15.55
N VAL A 425 -14.32 -9.93 14.29
CA VAL A 425 -14.20 -9.01 13.16
C VAL A 425 -15.36 -9.26 12.20
N LEU A 426 -16.15 -8.20 11.95
CA LEU A 426 -17.21 -8.21 10.95
C LEU A 426 -16.82 -7.27 9.80
N PHE A 427 -17.20 -7.68 8.59
CA PHE A 427 -16.99 -6.91 7.38
C PHE A 427 -18.21 -6.03 7.08
N ALA A 428 -18.01 -4.95 6.34
CA ALA A 428 -19.11 -4.14 5.85
C ALA A 428 -19.92 -4.97 4.83
N GLY A 429 -21.24 -5.06 5.06
CA GLY A 429 -22.16 -5.90 4.30
C GLY A 429 -23.33 -6.33 5.15
N SER A 430 -24.25 -7.15 4.64
CA SER A 430 -25.37 -7.66 5.42
C SER A 430 -24.93 -8.68 6.49
N ILE A 431 -25.83 -8.98 7.44
CA ILE A 431 -25.62 -10.09 8.38
C ILE A 431 -25.46 -11.40 7.62
N ARG A 432 -26.29 -11.65 6.59
CA ARG A 432 -26.19 -12.82 5.70
C ARG A 432 -24.80 -12.96 5.10
N GLU A 433 -24.27 -11.88 4.48
CA GLU A 433 -22.91 -11.87 3.89
C GLU A 433 -21.82 -12.10 4.93
N ASN A 434 -22.03 -11.67 6.15
CA ASN A 434 -21.10 -11.91 7.25
C ASN A 434 -21.14 -13.34 7.78
N VAL A 435 -22.30 -13.99 7.80
CA VAL A 435 -22.46 -15.39 8.23
C VAL A 435 -21.91 -16.34 7.17
N PHE A 436 -22.22 -16.12 5.90
CA PHE A 436 -21.70 -16.91 4.77
C PHE A 436 -20.39 -16.35 4.21
N PHE A 437 -19.56 -15.74 5.04
CA PHE A 437 -18.30 -15.14 4.60
C PHE A 437 -17.27 -16.18 4.17
N GLY A 438 -16.85 -16.09 2.91
CA GLY A 438 -15.81 -16.94 2.32
C GLY A 438 -16.37 -18.19 1.64
N GLU A 439 -15.54 -18.87 0.87
CA GLU A 439 -15.89 -20.11 0.18
C GLU A 439 -16.06 -21.25 1.18
N SER A 440 -17.07 -22.07 1.00
CA SER A 440 -17.36 -23.25 1.83
C SER A 440 -18.07 -24.32 1.00
N ALA A 441 -17.81 -25.58 1.32
CA ALA A 441 -18.55 -26.71 0.75
C ALA A 441 -20.01 -26.78 1.25
N ALA A 442 -20.35 -26.11 2.36
CA ALA A 442 -21.70 -26.08 2.91
C ALA A 442 -22.63 -25.18 2.06
N PRO A 443 -23.89 -25.57 1.84
CA PRO A 443 -24.84 -24.79 1.03
C PRO A 443 -25.30 -23.51 1.76
N GLU A 444 -25.35 -22.38 1.04
CA GLU A 444 -25.79 -21.07 1.54
C GLU A 444 -27.32 -20.91 1.46
N THR A 445 -28.06 -21.74 2.20
CA THR A 445 -29.54 -21.70 2.21
C THR A 445 -30.09 -20.86 3.36
N ASP A 446 -31.33 -20.38 3.25
CA ASP A 446 -32.01 -19.64 4.32
C ASP A 446 -32.20 -20.51 5.57
N GLU A 447 -32.34 -21.81 5.41
CA GLU A 447 -32.44 -22.75 6.52
C GLU A 447 -31.12 -22.83 7.29
N GLU A 448 -29.98 -22.92 6.61
CA GLU A 448 -28.66 -22.95 7.23
C GLU A 448 -28.33 -21.62 7.91
N LEU A 449 -28.69 -20.48 7.28
CA LEU A 449 -28.57 -19.17 7.90
C LEU A 449 -29.34 -19.11 9.20
N LYS A 450 -30.60 -19.52 9.20
CA LYS A 450 -31.46 -19.54 10.38
C LYS A 450 -30.89 -20.45 11.47
N ASN A 451 -30.45 -21.66 11.10
CA ASN A 451 -29.84 -22.60 12.04
C ASN A 451 -28.57 -22.03 12.69
N ALA A 452 -27.71 -21.40 11.92
CA ALA A 452 -26.48 -20.78 12.44
C ALA A 452 -26.78 -19.58 13.38
N ILE A 453 -27.75 -18.74 13.01
CA ILE A 453 -28.22 -17.59 13.81
C ILE A 453 -28.86 -18.07 15.12
N GLU A 454 -29.74 -19.07 15.07
CA GLU A 454 -30.39 -19.66 16.26
C GLU A 454 -29.35 -20.29 17.19
N LEU A 455 -28.50 -21.17 16.66
CA LEU A 455 -27.50 -21.89 17.44
C LEU A 455 -26.47 -20.96 18.08
N SER A 456 -26.08 -19.87 17.38
CA SER A 456 -25.18 -18.84 17.94
C SER A 456 -25.85 -17.91 18.95
N GLN A 457 -27.14 -18.10 19.26
CA GLN A 457 -27.96 -17.24 20.11
C GLN A 457 -28.06 -15.80 19.57
N ALA A 458 -27.97 -15.61 18.24
CA ALA A 458 -28.06 -14.30 17.62
C ALA A 458 -29.49 -13.92 17.24
N GLU A 459 -30.44 -14.86 17.17
CA GLU A 459 -31.83 -14.69 16.72
C GLU A 459 -32.52 -13.52 17.45
N GLU A 460 -32.45 -13.47 18.77
CA GLU A 460 -33.14 -12.45 19.57
C GLU A 460 -32.83 -11.00 19.16
N PHE A 461 -31.57 -10.71 18.77
CA PHE A 461 -31.22 -9.35 18.37
C PHE A 461 -31.38 -9.14 16.86
N VAL A 462 -31.20 -10.18 16.03
CA VAL A 462 -31.37 -10.11 14.58
C VAL A 462 -32.83 -9.84 14.24
N ASP A 463 -33.78 -10.53 14.90
CA ASP A 463 -35.22 -10.36 14.70
C ASP A 463 -35.72 -8.96 15.11
N LYS A 464 -35.03 -8.29 16.02
CA LYS A 464 -35.34 -6.89 16.42
C LYS A 464 -34.86 -5.85 15.40
N LEU A 465 -34.02 -6.24 14.44
CA LEU A 465 -33.54 -5.33 13.40
C LEU A 465 -34.60 -5.18 12.28
N PRO A 466 -34.76 -3.97 11.72
CA PRO A 466 -35.80 -3.71 10.72
C PRO A 466 -35.74 -4.64 9.50
N ASP A 467 -34.52 -5.00 9.08
CA ASP A 467 -34.26 -5.79 7.87
C ASP A 467 -33.78 -7.22 8.21
N GLY A 468 -33.88 -7.65 9.50
CA GLY A 468 -33.47 -8.97 9.92
C GLY A 468 -32.04 -9.33 9.51
N THR A 469 -31.88 -10.44 8.78
CA THR A 469 -30.56 -10.91 8.29
C THR A 469 -29.98 -10.08 7.15
N GLU A 470 -30.78 -9.24 6.50
CA GLU A 470 -30.31 -8.30 5.46
C GLU A 470 -29.86 -6.96 6.04
N HIS A 471 -29.95 -6.79 7.37
CA HIS A 471 -29.45 -5.58 8.04
C HIS A 471 -27.96 -5.36 7.79
N MET A 472 -27.61 -4.13 7.40
CA MET A 472 -26.25 -3.76 7.04
C MET A 472 -25.35 -3.54 8.27
N ILE A 473 -24.29 -4.29 8.31
CA ILE A 473 -23.19 -4.11 9.27
C ILE A 473 -22.21 -3.06 8.70
N SER A 474 -21.89 -2.06 9.51
CA SER A 474 -20.89 -1.06 9.15
C SER A 474 -19.47 -1.63 9.24
N GLN A 475 -18.51 -0.93 8.63
CA GLN A 475 -17.09 -1.31 8.69
C GLN A 475 -16.63 -1.59 10.14
N MET A 476 -16.02 -2.75 10.35
CA MET A 476 -15.58 -3.25 11.67
C MET A 476 -16.75 -3.48 12.66
N GLY A 477 -17.99 -3.54 12.18
CA GLY A 477 -19.17 -3.78 13.01
C GLY A 477 -19.45 -2.67 14.03
N ARG A 478 -19.16 -1.40 13.72
CA ARG A 478 -19.31 -0.28 14.68
C ARG A 478 -20.75 -0.03 15.15
N ASN A 479 -21.73 -0.53 14.40
CA ASN A 479 -23.15 -0.39 14.71
C ASN A 479 -23.73 -1.57 15.51
N VAL A 480 -22.91 -2.51 15.94
CA VAL A 480 -23.31 -3.65 16.80
C VAL A 480 -22.43 -3.76 18.03
N SER A 481 -22.99 -4.28 19.14
CA SER A 481 -22.28 -4.44 20.41
C SER A 481 -21.22 -5.56 20.34
N GLY A 482 -20.28 -5.60 21.29
CA GLY A 482 -19.23 -6.62 21.37
C GLY A 482 -19.81 -8.05 21.42
N GLY A 483 -20.82 -8.30 22.25
CA GLY A 483 -21.49 -9.60 22.34
C GLY A 483 -22.26 -9.97 21.08
N GLN A 484 -22.88 -9.00 20.38
CA GLN A 484 -23.52 -9.22 19.08
C GLN A 484 -22.50 -9.61 18.00
N LYS A 485 -21.35 -8.90 17.93
CA LYS A 485 -20.25 -9.27 17.03
C LYS A 485 -19.79 -10.70 17.26
N GLN A 486 -19.61 -11.06 18.53
CA GLN A 486 -19.13 -12.39 18.89
C GLN A 486 -20.14 -13.47 18.45
N ARG A 487 -21.43 -13.27 18.70
CA ARG A 487 -22.48 -14.20 18.26
C ARG A 487 -22.53 -14.34 16.72
N LEU A 488 -22.40 -13.25 15.98
CA LEU A 488 -22.32 -13.33 14.50
C LEU A 488 -21.04 -14.01 14.02
N SER A 489 -19.90 -13.82 14.70
CA SER A 489 -18.66 -14.53 14.40
C SER A 489 -18.79 -16.04 14.66
N ILE A 490 -19.51 -16.42 15.72
CA ILE A 490 -19.87 -17.83 16.01
C ILE A 490 -20.80 -18.36 14.91
N ALA A 491 -21.85 -17.61 14.53
CA ALA A 491 -22.75 -18.01 13.43
C ALA A 491 -21.97 -18.28 12.13
N ARG A 492 -20.98 -17.44 11.78
CA ARG A 492 -20.09 -17.62 10.64
C ARG A 492 -19.34 -18.96 10.70
N ALA A 493 -18.79 -19.32 11.84
CA ALA A 493 -18.09 -20.60 11.99
C ALA A 493 -19.04 -21.79 11.90
N LEU A 494 -20.25 -21.68 12.42
CA LEU A 494 -21.27 -22.72 12.43
C LEU A 494 -21.88 -22.96 11.04
N SER A 495 -22.09 -21.89 10.25
CA SER A 495 -22.68 -22.01 8.90
C SER A 495 -21.85 -22.86 7.94
N ARG A 496 -20.55 -23.01 8.18
CA ARG A 496 -19.63 -23.85 7.41
C ARG A 496 -19.81 -25.35 7.66
N LYS A 497 -20.55 -25.77 8.70
CA LYS A 497 -20.70 -27.16 9.15
C LYS A 497 -19.36 -27.89 9.31
N PRO A 498 -18.41 -27.33 10.05
CA PRO A 498 -17.07 -27.85 10.14
C PRO A 498 -17.02 -29.16 10.92
N GLU A 499 -16.00 -29.99 10.64
CA GLU A 499 -15.69 -31.18 11.44
C GLU A 499 -15.09 -30.82 12.81
N ILE A 500 -14.38 -29.68 12.87
CA ILE A 500 -13.68 -29.19 14.06
C ILE A 500 -14.02 -27.72 14.28
N LEU A 501 -14.53 -27.37 15.47
CA LEU A 501 -14.77 -26.01 15.91
C LEU A 501 -13.70 -25.57 16.90
N VAL A 502 -13.08 -24.42 16.61
CA VAL A 502 -12.06 -23.81 17.48
C VAL A 502 -12.56 -22.46 17.99
N PHE A 503 -12.60 -22.29 19.30
CA PHE A 503 -13.04 -21.08 19.98
C PHE A 503 -11.87 -20.46 20.76
N ASP A 504 -11.38 -19.31 20.31
CA ASP A 504 -10.34 -18.57 21.00
C ASP A 504 -10.96 -17.55 21.96
N ASP A 505 -11.10 -17.91 23.24
CA ASP A 505 -11.68 -17.08 24.31
C ASP A 505 -13.01 -16.39 23.93
N SER A 506 -13.77 -17.04 23.04
CA SER A 506 -14.93 -16.43 22.37
C SER A 506 -16.16 -16.31 23.28
N PHE A 507 -16.18 -17.04 24.38
CA PHE A 507 -17.28 -17.05 25.34
C PHE A 507 -17.18 -15.93 26.39
N SER A 508 -15.99 -15.35 26.58
CA SER A 508 -15.76 -14.30 27.60
C SER A 508 -16.55 -13.01 27.34
N ALA A 509 -16.88 -12.73 26.07
CA ALA A 509 -17.68 -11.56 25.66
C ALA A 509 -19.19 -11.77 25.78
N LEU A 510 -19.64 -12.97 26.15
CA LEU A 510 -21.05 -13.32 26.32
C LEU A 510 -21.46 -13.24 27.79
N ASP A 511 -22.74 -12.90 28.02
CA ASP A 511 -23.33 -13.03 29.33
C ASP A 511 -23.54 -14.51 29.72
N TYR A 512 -23.63 -14.79 31.01
CA TYR A 512 -23.72 -16.16 31.54
C TYR A 512 -24.86 -17.00 30.96
N LYS A 513 -26.02 -16.38 30.74
CA LYS A 513 -27.21 -17.09 30.23
C LYS A 513 -27.04 -17.47 28.76
N THR A 514 -26.50 -16.55 27.97
CA THR A 514 -26.20 -16.76 26.54
C THR A 514 -25.10 -17.80 26.37
N ASP A 515 -24.01 -17.74 27.16
CA ASP A 515 -22.92 -18.73 27.17
C ASP A 515 -23.46 -20.15 27.48
N ALA A 516 -24.28 -20.29 28.55
CA ALA A 516 -24.84 -21.58 28.94
C ALA A 516 -25.71 -22.19 27.81
N LYS A 517 -26.63 -21.41 27.24
CA LYS A 517 -27.53 -21.87 26.16
C LYS A 517 -26.76 -22.21 24.87
N LEU A 518 -25.74 -21.43 24.54
CA LEU A 518 -24.90 -21.70 23.39
C LEU A 518 -24.18 -23.05 23.53
N ARG A 519 -23.57 -23.31 24.70
CA ARG A 519 -22.90 -24.59 24.97
C ARG A 519 -23.85 -25.78 24.97
N GLU A 520 -25.03 -25.64 25.56
CA GLU A 520 -26.09 -26.65 25.54
C GLU A 520 -26.46 -26.98 24.08
N GLY A 521 -26.76 -25.96 23.25
CA GLY A 521 -27.08 -26.15 21.83
C GLY A 521 -25.94 -26.76 21.03
N LEU A 522 -24.69 -26.37 21.29
CA LEU A 522 -23.51 -26.97 20.65
C LEU A 522 -23.34 -28.46 21.01
N ASN A 523 -23.67 -28.86 22.21
CA ASN A 523 -23.59 -30.26 22.64
C ASN A 523 -24.72 -31.09 22.07
N GLU A 524 -25.95 -30.56 22.05
CA GLU A 524 -27.14 -31.27 21.54
C GLU A 524 -27.15 -31.40 20.03
N LYS A 525 -26.87 -30.30 19.29
CA LYS A 525 -26.99 -30.25 17.83
C LYS A 525 -25.70 -30.65 17.09
N LEU A 526 -24.53 -30.58 17.74
CA LEU A 526 -23.23 -30.83 17.14
C LEU A 526 -22.41 -31.88 17.92
N GLY A 527 -23.04 -32.99 18.32
CA GLY A 527 -22.40 -34.08 19.05
C GLY A 527 -21.23 -34.72 18.32
N ASP A 528 -21.29 -34.80 16.98
CA ASP A 528 -20.24 -35.36 16.14
C ASP A 528 -19.10 -34.39 15.78
N THR A 529 -19.26 -33.09 16.07
CA THR A 529 -18.26 -32.07 15.80
C THR A 529 -17.28 -31.96 16.98
N THR A 530 -15.99 -32.03 16.68
CA THR A 530 -14.91 -31.85 17.68
C THR A 530 -14.83 -30.38 18.07
N LYS A 531 -14.76 -30.10 19.37
CA LYS A 531 -14.74 -28.74 19.90
C LYS A 531 -13.43 -28.47 20.64
N ILE A 532 -12.74 -27.40 20.28
CA ILE A 532 -11.53 -26.93 20.97
C ILE A 532 -11.83 -25.54 21.53
N ILE A 533 -11.84 -25.43 22.85
CA ILE A 533 -12.27 -24.23 23.56
C ILE A 533 -11.12 -23.68 24.40
N VAL A 534 -10.62 -22.53 24.01
CA VAL A 534 -9.78 -21.73 24.90
C VAL A 534 -10.68 -20.89 25.78
N ALA A 535 -10.55 -21.02 27.09
CA ALA A 535 -11.33 -20.25 28.04
C ALA A 535 -10.50 -19.82 29.25
N GLN A 536 -10.94 -18.74 29.86
CA GLN A 536 -10.40 -18.22 31.13
C GLN A 536 -11.27 -18.61 32.33
N ARG A 537 -12.53 -19.06 32.09
CA ARG A 537 -13.49 -19.40 33.11
C ARG A 537 -13.58 -20.91 33.29
N ILE A 538 -13.44 -21.40 34.53
CA ILE A 538 -13.59 -22.82 34.86
C ILE A 538 -15.02 -23.31 34.56
N SER A 539 -16.06 -22.51 34.82
CA SER A 539 -17.45 -22.84 34.51
C SER A 539 -17.70 -23.17 33.04
N THR A 540 -16.92 -22.63 32.13
CA THR A 540 -17.02 -22.88 30.69
C THR A 540 -16.45 -24.25 30.31
N ILE A 541 -15.45 -24.74 31.02
CA ILE A 541 -14.62 -25.89 30.60
C ILE A 541 -14.78 -27.14 31.49
N ARG A 542 -15.42 -27.04 32.63
CA ARG A 542 -15.47 -28.15 33.62
C ARG A 542 -16.09 -29.45 33.09
N HIS A 543 -16.90 -29.37 32.05
CA HIS A 543 -17.54 -30.52 31.40
C HIS A 543 -16.85 -30.99 30.13
N ALA A 544 -15.67 -30.46 29.83
CA ALA A 544 -14.87 -30.92 28.71
C ALA A 544 -14.35 -32.34 28.92
N ASP A 545 -14.31 -33.14 27.86
CA ASP A 545 -13.77 -34.51 27.89
C ASP A 545 -12.29 -34.53 28.25
N LYS A 546 -11.56 -33.48 27.84
CA LYS A 546 -10.14 -33.30 28.14
C LYS A 546 -9.85 -31.82 28.35
N ILE A 547 -9.09 -31.52 29.39
CA ILE A 547 -8.61 -30.17 29.73
C ILE A 547 -7.09 -30.20 29.70
N ILE A 548 -6.47 -29.25 29.01
CA ILE A 548 -5.04 -28.99 29.02
C ILE A 548 -4.77 -27.72 29.82
N VAL A 549 -3.92 -27.81 30.80
CA VAL A 549 -3.46 -26.69 31.61
C VAL A 549 -2.12 -26.23 31.08
N LEU A 550 -2.07 -25.02 30.52
CA LEU A 550 -0.85 -24.40 30.01
C LEU A 550 -0.26 -23.44 31.05
N ASP A 551 1.00 -23.62 31.34
CA ASP A 551 1.81 -22.64 32.07
C ASP A 551 3.14 -22.43 31.37
N ARG A 552 3.48 -21.17 31.05
CA ARG A 552 4.72 -20.75 30.37
C ARG A 552 5.09 -21.61 29.15
N GLY A 553 4.10 -21.90 28.32
CA GLY A 553 4.32 -22.67 27.08
C GLY A 553 4.38 -24.19 27.25
N GLU A 554 4.24 -24.72 28.46
CA GLU A 554 4.24 -26.15 28.75
C GLU A 554 2.87 -26.66 29.19
N ALA A 555 2.53 -27.89 28.83
CA ALA A 555 1.33 -28.57 29.33
C ALA A 555 1.61 -29.19 30.72
N VAL A 556 1.31 -28.43 31.78
CA VAL A 556 1.60 -28.84 33.15
C VAL A 556 0.53 -29.79 33.75
N GLY A 557 -0.59 -29.95 33.07
CA GLY A 557 -1.64 -30.89 33.46
C GLY A 557 -2.54 -31.23 32.27
N MET A 558 -3.02 -32.49 32.22
CA MET A 558 -3.97 -32.96 31.22
C MET A 558 -4.88 -34.03 31.83
N GLY A 559 -6.19 -33.87 31.65
CA GLY A 559 -7.19 -34.80 32.18
C GLY A 559 -8.57 -34.19 32.24
N THR A 560 -9.49 -34.82 32.93
CA THR A 560 -10.81 -34.28 33.25
C THR A 560 -10.73 -33.27 34.40
N HIS A 561 -11.80 -32.53 34.61
CA HIS A 561 -11.90 -31.58 35.74
C HIS A 561 -11.55 -32.25 37.09
N GLU A 562 -12.15 -33.43 37.37
CA GLU A 562 -11.94 -34.16 38.61
C GLU A 562 -10.51 -34.66 38.79
N GLU A 563 -9.86 -35.12 37.70
CA GLU A 563 -8.48 -35.56 37.74
C GLU A 563 -7.53 -34.39 38.00
N LEU A 564 -7.75 -33.26 37.32
CA LEU A 564 -6.91 -32.07 37.48
C LEU A 564 -7.08 -31.40 38.87
N MET A 565 -8.28 -31.41 39.42
CA MET A 565 -8.50 -30.96 40.78
C MET A 565 -7.73 -31.75 41.85
N LYS A 566 -7.40 -33.03 41.55
CA LYS A 566 -6.59 -33.89 42.43
C LYS A 566 -5.10 -33.78 42.18
N ASN A 567 -4.69 -33.69 40.89
CA ASN A 567 -3.33 -33.95 40.46
C ASN A 567 -2.58 -32.74 39.91
N CYS A 568 -3.23 -31.58 39.70
CA CYS A 568 -2.62 -30.39 39.11
C CYS A 568 -2.84 -29.16 40.00
N ASP A 569 -1.78 -28.74 40.70
CA ASP A 569 -1.86 -27.60 41.64
C ASP A 569 -2.22 -26.30 40.91
N VAL A 570 -1.66 -26.07 39.71
CA VAL A 570 -1.95 -24.87 38.87
C VAL A 570 -3.45 -24.80 38.54
N TYR A 571 -4.04 -25.93 38.12
CA TYR A 571 -5.47 -25.99 37.83
C TYR A 571 -6.31 -25.71 39.05
N LYS A 572 -5.94 -26.29 40.18
CA LYS A 572 -6.62 -26.11 41.46
C LYS A 572 -6.59 -24.65 41.94
N GLU A 573 -5.44 -24.00 41.81
CA GLU A 573 -5.32 -22.56 42.11
C GLU A 573 -6.24 -21.71 41.24
N ILE A 574 -6.26 -21.95 39.92
CA ILE A 574 -7.16 -21.25 38.99
C ILE A 574 -8.63 -21.51 39.38
N ALA A 575 -8.99 -22.76 39.67
CA ALA A 575 -10.37 -23.11 40.02
C ALA A 575 -10.83 -22.47 41.34
N LEU A 576 -10.01 -22.53 42.38
CA LEU A 576 -10.28 -21.93 43.67
C LEU A 576 -10.32 -20.40 43.67
N SER A 577 -9.63 -19.77 42.70
CA SER A 577 -9.70 -18.31 42.52
C SER A 577 -11.02 -17.84 41.91
N GLN A 578 -11.77 -18.72 41.25
CA GLN A 578 -12.96 -18.37 40.47
C GLN A 578 -14.27 -18.89 41.09
N LEU A 579 -14.24 -20.04 41.77
CA LEU A 579 -15.39 -20.73 42.29
C LEU A 579 -15.22 -20.97 43.80
N SER A 580 -16.32 -20.90 44.55
CA SER A 580 -16.31 -21.27 45.96
C SER A 580 -16.11 -22.79 46.12
N ALA A 581 -15.59 -23.23 47.25
CA ALA A 581 -15.40 -24.65 47.55
C ALA A 581 -16.72 -25.46 47.45
N ALA A 582 -17.87 -24.82 47.68
CA ALA A 582 -19.20 -25.44 47.56
C ALA A 582 -19.65 -25.61 46.09
N GLU A 583 -19.14 -24.80 45.16
CA GLU A 583 -19.44 -24.90 43.69
C GLU A 583 -18.48 -25.85 42.97
N LEU A 584 -17.38 -26.21 43.61
CA LEU A 584 -16.37 -27.16 43.11
C LEU A 584 -16.65 -28.61 43.53
N ALA A 585 -17.46 -28.81 44.59
CA ALA A 585 -17.91 -30.12 45.08
C ALA A 585 -19.16 -30.57 44.31
#